data_10d0cbff14368dc3e52a02002cc5660f
#
_entry.id   10d0cbff14368dc3e52a02002cc5660f
#
_cell.length_a   1.000
_cell.length_b   1.000
_cell.length_c   1.000
_cell.angle_alpha   90.00
_cell.angle_beta   90.00
_cell.angle_gamma   90.00
#
_symmetry.space_group_name_H-M   'P 1'
#
loop_
_entity.id
_entity.type
_entity.pdbx_description
1 polymer ?
#
loop_
_entity_poly.entity_id
_entity_poly.type
_entity_poly.pdbx_seq_one_letter_code
_entity_poly.pdbx_strand_id
1 'polypeptide(L)'
;MPLEADTRNLIDTALTNLGWKLNGKDKNVFFEQPKTEAERKSLGGKRPDYVLYSNESDRPLIVIEAKKKGTRLDAAMEQGISYARAINAPLVFATDGVFCKAYHTEANRVPILNGEEIDEFIRETLALRYLTTYEVNTVSPKVQYDRKELIRIFDEANNMLRGEGLRAGIERFGEFANILFLKLISESEQIKRESGIKTLFDATACSWDSIKNIPF
;
A
#
# COMPACT_ATOMS: atom_id res chain seq x y z
N MET A 1 28.03 -10.51 -6.34
CA MET A 1 27.50 -9.15 -6.23
C MET A 1 26.55 -9.10 -5.04
N PRO A 2 27.02 -8.75 -3.84
CA PRO A 2 26.23 -8.91 -2.61
C PRO A 2 25.02 -7.99 -2.50
N LEU A 3 25.00 -6.87 -3.19
CA LEU A 3 24.00 -5.81 -3.04
C LEU A 3 22.64 -6.06 -3.71
N GLU A 4 22.60 -6.91 -4.73
CA GLU A 4 21.34 -7.37 -5.33
C GLU A 4 20.65 -8.41 -4.46
N ALA A 5 21.41 -9.24 -3.75
CA ALA A 5 20.87 -10.22 -2.81
C ALA A 5 20.14 -9.54 -1.65
N ASP A 6 20.66 -8.43 -1.13
CA ASP A 6 20.04 -7.67 -0.03
C ASP A 6 18.72 -7.05 -0.48
N THR A 7 18.68 -6.46 -1.69
CA THR A 7 17.43 -5.91 -2.25
C THR A 7 16.39 -7.01 -2.48
N ARG A 8 16.79 -8.17 -3.01
CA ARG A 8 15.89 -9.32 -3.20
C ARG A 8 15.31 -9.81 -1.88
N ASN A 9 16.11 -9.95 -0.83
CA ASN A 9 15.62 -10.35 0.51
C ASN A 9 14.57 -9.38 1.05
N LEU A 10 14.75 -8.08 0.85
CA LEU A 10 13.76 -7.07 1.26
C LEU A 10 12.45 -7.22 0.47
N ILE A 11 12.54 -7.41 -0.84
CA ILE A 11 11.37 -7.62 -1.70
C ILE A 11 10.64 -8.92 -1.29
N ASP A 12 11.36 -10.03 -1.15
CA ASP A 12 10.80 -11.33 -0.78
C ASP A 12 10.07 -11.27 0.57
N THR A 13 10.67 -10.60 1.54
CA THR A 13 10.07 -10.37 2.85
C THR A 13 8.80 -9.53 2.75
N ALA A 14 8.84 -8.42 2.00
CA ALA A 14 7.69 -7.55 1.80
C ALA A 14 6.54 -8.29 1.10
N LEU A 15 6.83 -9.03 0.04
CA LEU A 15 5.83 -9.82 -0.69
C LEU A 15 5.21 -10.90 0.19
N THR A 16 6.04 -11.62 0.97
CA THR A 16 5.56 -12.65 1.90
C THR A 16 4.62 -12.05 2.96
N ASN A 17 4.97 -10.91 3.53
CA ASN A 17 4.14 -10.19 4.52
C ASN A 17 2.80 -9.73 3.92
N LEU A 18 2.76 -9.44 2.63
CA LEU A 18 1.56 -9.10 1.89
C LEU A 18 0.72 -10.33 1.47
N GLY A 19 1.18 -11.53 1.76
CA GLY A 19 0.47 -12.77 1.46
C GLY A 19 0.75 -13.35 0.07
N TRP A 20 1.73 -12.80 -0.67
CA TRP A 20 2.20 -13.40 -1.91
C TRP A 20 2.99 -14.68 -1.62
N LYS A 21 2.81 -15.68 -2.47
CA LYS A 21 3.38 -17.02 -2.28
C LYS A 21 4.57 -17.25 -3.19
N LEU A 22 5.76 -17.15 -2.62
CA LEU A 22 7.01 -17.31 -3.34
C LEU A 22 7.35 -18.78 -3.61
N ASN A 23 6.84 -19.68 -2.75
CA ASN A 23 7.16 -21.11 -2.76
C ASN A 23 5.89 -21.96 -2.54
N GLY A 24 5.98 -23.25 -2.79
CA GLY A 24 4.90 -24.19 -2.55
C GLY A 24 4.04 -24.49 -3.78
N LYS A 25 2.96 -25.25 -3.57
CA LYS A 25 2.04 -25.67 -4.65
C LYS A 25 1.21 -24.49 -5.20
N ASP A 26 0.89 -23.55 -4.31
CA ASP A 26 0.09 -22.35 -4.65
C ASP A 26 0.98 -21.15 -4.95
N LYS A 27 2.20 -21.39 -5.42
CA LYS A 27 3.14 -20.34 -5.79
C LYS A 27 2.53 -19.42 -6.86
N ASN A 28 2.51 -18.11 -6.58
CA ASN A 28 2.03 -17.07 -7.51
C ASN A 28 3.04 -15.96 -7.75
N VAL A 29 4.27 -16.10 -7.26
CA VAL A 29 5.41 -15.22 -7.56
C VAL A 29 6.47 -16.00 -8.33
N PHE A 30 6.85 -15.49 -9.49
CA PHE A 30 7.83 -16.11 -10.38
C PHE A 30 9.02 -15.18 -10.57
N PHE A 31 10.23 -15.75 -10.52
CA PHE A 31 11.51 -15.04 -10.60
C PHE A 31 12.12 -15.23 -11.98
N GLU A 32 12.60 -14.15 -12.57
CA GLU A 32 13.37 -14.11 -13.82
C GLU A 32 12.69 -14.74 -15.05
N GLN A 33 11.60 -15.47 -14.85
CA GLN A 33 10.83 -16.09 -15.92
C GLN A 33 9.34 -16.05 -15.58
N PRO A 34 8.48 -15.70 -16.54
CA PRO A 34 7.05 -15.80 -16.38
C PRO A 34 6.62 -17.27 -16.33
N LYS A 35 5.39 -17.51 -15.88
CA LYS A 35 4.82 -18.83 -15.66
C LYS A 35 4.67 -19.64 -16.94
N THR A 36 4.18 -19.00 -18.03
CA THR A 36 3.84 -19.68 -19.26
C THR A 36 4.90 -19.54 -20.35
N GLU A 37 4.95 -20.51 -21.27
CA GLU A 37 5.86 -20.45 -22.42
C GLU A 37 5.45 -19.33 -23.42
N ALA A 38 4.17 -19.06 -23.53
CA ALA A 38 3.66 -17.97 -24.40
C ALA A 38 4.19 -16.60 -23.92
N GLU A 39 4.14 -16.35 -22.60
CA GLU A 39 4.67 -15.12 -22.00
C GLU A 39 6.20 -15.02 -22.16
N ARG A 40 6.91 -16.14 -22.03
CA ARG A 40 8.37 -16.17 -22.29
C ARG A 40 8.71 -15.80 -23.72
N LYS A 41 7.93 -16.29 -24.69
CA LYS A 41 8.07 -15.92 -26.11
C LYS A 41 7.77 -14.43 -26.34
N SER A 42 6.71 -13.90 -25.72
CA SER A 42 6.36 -12.48 -25.78
C SER A 42 7.46 -11.56 -25.24
N LEU A 43 8.18 -12.00 -24.23
CA LEU A 43 9.31 -11.26 -23.67
C LEU A 43 10.56 -11.27 -24.56
N GLY A 44 10.63 -12.14 -25.58
CA GLY A 44 11.75 -12.17 -26.52
C GLY A 44 13.11 -12.44 -25.87
N GLY A 45 13.13 -13.27 -24.80
CA GLY A 45 14.35 -13.61 -24.05
C GLY A 45 14.71 -12.62 -22.93
N LYS A 46 13.95 -11.55 -22.76
CA LYS A 46 14.07 -10.64 -21.63
C LYS A 46 13.52 -11.29 -20.35
N ARG A 47 14.05 -10.89 -19.19
CA ARG A 47 13.74 -11.50 -17.91
C ARG A 47 13.36 -10.42 -16.89
N PRO A 48 12.06 -10.32 -16.52
CA PRO A 48 11.66 -9.48 -15.40
C PRO A 48 12.18 -10.07 -14.08
N ASP A 49 12.56 -9.24 -13.12
CA ASP A 49 13.02 -9.76 -11.83
C ASP A 49 11.93 -10.57 -11.12
N TYR A 50 10.68 -10.07 -11.13
CA TYR A 50 9.51 -10.78 -10.59
C TYR A 50 8.29 -10.59 -11.47
N VAL A 51 7.47 -11.64 -11.54
CA VAL A 51 6.11 -11.61 -12.09
C VAL A 51 5.15 -12.22 -11.07
N LEU A 52 4.16 -11.46 -10.66
CA LEU A 52 3.13 -11.85 -9.69
C LEU A 52 1.84 -12.14 -10.42
N TYR A 53 1.21 -13.26 -10.08
CA TYR A 53 0.00 -13.76 -10.73
C TYR A 53 -1.20 -13.74 -9.80
N SER A 54 -2.38 -13.53 -10.37
CA SER A 54 -3.63 -13.75 -9.65
C SER A 54 -3.85 -15.23 -9.35
N ASN A 55 -4.20 -15.54 -8.10
CA ASN A 55 -4.60 -16.89 -7.72
C ASN A 55 -5.94 -17.31 -8.33
N GLU A 56 -6.83 -16.35 -8.63
CA GLU A 56 -8.16 -16.63 -9.17
C GLU A 56 -8.13 -16.84 -10.68
N SER A 57 -7.47 -15.94 -11.40
CA SER A 57 -7.49 -15.94 -12.87
C SER A 57 -6.24 -16.52 -13.53
N ASP A 58 -5.21 -16.79 -12.72
CA ASP A 58 -3.90 -17.26 -13.19
C ASP A 58 -3.22 -16.34 -14.22
N ARG A 59 -3.57 -15.04 -14.21
CA ARG A 59 -3.05 -14.03 -15.12
C ARG A 59 -1.96 -13.20 -14.43
N PRO A 60 -0.97 -12.71 -15.20
CA PRO A 60 -0.02 -11.75 -14.66
C PRO A 60 -0.74 -10.49 -14.14
N LEU A 61 -0.45 -10.09 -12.92
CA LEU A 61 -0.98 -8.86 -12.31
C LEU A 61 0.06 -7.78 -12.20
N ILE A 62 1.27 -8.15 -11.76
CA ILE A 62 2.31 -7.22 -11.39
C ILE A 62 3.66 -7.70 -11.96
N VAL A 63 4.40 -6.78 -12.56
CA VAL A 63 5.84 -6.94 -12.84
C VAL A 63 6.61 -6.09 -11.86
N ILE A 64 7.69 -6.63 -11.27
CA ILE A 64 8.60 -5.87 -10.41
C ILE A 64 9.99 -5.91 -11.03
N GLU A 65 10.61 -4.73 -11.15
CA GLU A 65 12.00 -4.53 -11.50
C GLU A 65 12.78 -4.03 -10.28
N ALA A 66 13.78 -4.76 -9.89
CA ALA A 66 14.63 -4.47 -8.76
C ALA A 66 15.95 -3.81 -9.21
N LYS A 67 16.41 -2.84 -8.46
CA LYS A 67 17.71 -2.22 -8.64
C LYS A 67 18.47 -2.23 -7.32
N LYS A 68 19.78 -2.02 -7.44
CA LYS A 68 20.66 -1.84 -6.31
C LYS A 68 20.24 -0.60 -5.51
N LYS A 69 20.31 -0.70 -4.19
CA LYS A 69 19.98 0.40 -3.27
C LYS A 69 20.67 1.71 -3.68
N GLY A 70 19.90 2.79 -3.72
CA GLY A 70 20.35 4.12 -4.11
C GLY A 70 20.43 4.36 -5.63
N THR A 71 19.95 3.42 -6.46
CA THR A 71 19.87 3.60 -7.91
C THR A 71 18.58 4.34 -8.29
N ARG A 72 18.65 5.22 -9.28
CA ARG A 72 17.44 5.86 -9.82
C ARG A 72 16.53 4.83 -10.47
N LEU A 73 15.23 4.91 -10.16
CA LEU A 73 14.25 3.91 -10.58
C LEU A 73 13.63 4.15 -11.96
N ASP A 74 13.93 5.28 -12.61
CA ASP A 74 13.29 5.65 -13.88
C ASP A 74 13.55 4.63 -14.98
N ALA A 75 14.82 4.23 -15.17
CA ALA A 75 15.18 3.20 -16.16
C ALA A 75 14.60 1.81 -15.83
N ALA A 76 14.51 1.46 -14.54
CA ALA A 76 13.86 0.23 -14.09
C ALA A 76 12.36 0.26 -14.39
N MET A 77 11.72 1.40 -14.18
CA MET A 77 10.30 1.58 -14.49
C MET A 77 10.05 1.43 -15.99
N GLU A 78 10.81 2.06 -16.85
CA GLU A 78 10.70 1.91 -18.31
C GLU A 78 10.87 0.45 -18.75
N GLN A 79 11.86 -0.23 -18.19
CA GLN A 79 12.12 -1.64 -18.43
C GLN A 79 10.92 -2.51 -17.98
N GLY A 80 10.44 -2.31 -16.77
CA GLY A 80 9.27 -3.01 -16.21
C GLY A 80 8.00 -2.78 -17.03
N ILE A 81 7.73 -1.54 -17.47
CA ILE A 81 6.61 -1.21 -18.36
C ILE A 81 6.69 -1.98 -19.67
N SER A 82 7.89 -2.07 -20.28
CA SER A 82 8.10 -2.85 -21.49
C SER A 82 7.78 -4.32 -21.29
N TYR A 83 8.18 -4.91 -20.17
CA TYR A 83 7.91 -6.31 -19.83
C TYR A 83 6.43 -6.54 -19.53
N ALA A 84 5.85 -5.70 -18.70
CA ALA A 84 4.45 -5.79 -18.31
C ALA A 84 3.52 -5.73 -19.53
N ARG A 85 3.78 -4.82 -20.45
CA ARG A 85 3.01 -4.74 -21.71
C ARG A 85 3.17 -6.00 -22.58
N ALA A 86 4.35 -6.60 -22.61
CA ALA A 86 4.61 -7.83 -23.38
C ALA A 86 3.80 -9.03 -22.86
N ILE A 87 3.51 -9.09 -21.57
CA ILE A 87 2.78 -10.19 -20.92
C ILE A 87 1.38 -9.78 -20.44
N ASN A 88 0.92 -8.58 -20.79
CA ASN A 88 -0.38 -8.01 -20.38
C ASN A 88 -0.55 -7.93 -18.85
N ALA A 89 0.52 -7.60 -18.12
CA ALA A 89 0.43 -7.29 -16.69
C ALA A 89 0.03 -5.82 -16.51
N PRO A 90 -1.06 -5.53 -15.78
CA PRO A 90 -1.56 -4.16 -15.66
C PRO A 90 -0.71 -3.26 -14.76
N LEU A 91 0.01 -3.82 -13.79
CA LEU A 91 0.78 -3.03 -12.82
C LEU A 91 2.28 -3.32 -12.93
N VAL A 92 3.07 -2.27 -12.70
CA VAL A 92 4.54 -2.35 -12.62
C VAL A 92 4.99 -1.67 -11.34
N PHE A 93 5.98 -2.28 -10.70
CA PHE A 93 6.72 -1.67 -9.61
C PHE A 93 8.21 -1.66 -9.94
N ALA A 94 8.87 -0.53 -9.67
CA ALA A 94 10.31 -0.42 -9.70
C ALA A 94 10.80 -0.09 -8.28
N THR A 95 11.82 -0.82 -7.79
CA THR A 95 12.29 -0.64 -6.42
C THR A 95 13.79 -0.84 -6.29
N ASP A 96 14.40 -0.16 -5.32
CA ASP A 96 15.77 -0.41 -4.85
C ASP A 96 15.80 -1.08 -3.47
N GLY A 97 14.64 -1.58 -3.01
CA GLY A 97 14.45 -2.19 -1.70
C GLY A 97 14.11 -1.19 -0.59
N VAL A 98 14.24 0.12 -0.83
CA VAL A 98 13.89 1.20 0.11
C VAL A 98 12.81 2.09 -0.47
N PHE A 99 13.00 2.53 -1.70
CA PHE A 99 12.04 3.31 -2.47
C PHE A 99 11.33 2.42 -3.47
N CYS A 100 10.06 2.74 -3.70
CA CYS A 100 9.24 2.04 -4.67
C CYS A 100 8.48 3.06 -5.51
N LYS A 101 8.35 2.79 -6.80
CA LYS A 101 7.48 3.53 -7.72
C LYS A 101 6.54 2.54 -8.38
N ALA A 102 5.31 2.94 -8.64
CA ALA A 102 4.33 2.13 -9.34
C ALA A 102 3.85 2.79 -10.64
N TYR A 103 3.37 1.97 -11.58
CA TYR A 103 2.81 2.43 -12.83
C TYR A 103 1.70 1.48 -13.32
N HIS A 104 0.62 2.03 -13.86
CA HIS A 104 -0.48 1.29 -14.46
C HIS A 104 -0.36 1.33 -15.98
N THR A 105 -0.11 0.18 -16.59
CA THR A 105 0.26 0.08 -18.03
C THR A 105 -0.88 0.43 -18.97
N GLU A 106 -2.11 0.06 -18.64
CA GLU A 106 -3.29 0.33 -19.46
C GLU A 106 -3.76 1.78 -19.32
N ALA A 107 -3.82 2.28 -18.06
CA ALA A 107 -4.23 3.65 -17.78
C ALA A 107 -3.12 4.67 -18.11
N ASN A 108 -1.90 4.23 -18.39
CA ASN A 108 -0.73 5.05 -18.68
C ASN A 108 -0.47 6.15 -17.64
N ARG A 109 -0.62 5.82 -16.36
CA ARG A 109 -0.45 6.75 -15.24
C ARG A 109 0.10 6.06 -13.99
N VAL A 110 0.57 6.87 -13.05
CA VAL A 110 0.86 6.40 -11.70
C VAL A 110 -0.46 6.00 -11.03
N PRO A 111 -0.54 4.80 -10.43
CA PRO A 111 -1.73 4.38 -9.71
C PRO A 111 -1.90 5.16 -8.41
N ILE A 112 -3.13 5.59 -8.14
CA ILE A 112 -3.49 6.36 -6.96
C ILE A 112 -4.35 5.49 -6.05
N LEU A 113 -4.00 5.42 -4.79
CA LEU A 113 -4.75 4.74 -3.75
C LEU A 113 -5.05 5.74 -2.63
N ASN A 114 -6.32 5.95 -2.31
CA ASN A 114 -6.76 6.91 -1.28
C ASN A 114 -6.25 8.36 -1.51
N GLY A 115 -6.12 8.76 -2.78
CA GLY A 115 -5.66 10.08 -3.16
C GLY A 115 -4.13 10.28 -3.09
N GLU A 116 -3.36 9.22 -2.82
CA GLU A 116 -1.89 9.22 -2.84
C GLU A 116 -1.35 8.27 -3.90
N GLU A 117 -0.20 8.59 -4.46
CA GLU A 117 0.50 7.68 -5.37
C GLU A 117 0.91 6.42 -4.61
N ILE A 118 0.78 5.25 -5.27
CA ILE A 118 1.26 4.00 -4.69
C ILE A 118 2.79 3.99 -4.74
N ASP A 119 3.42 3.99 -3.59
CA ASP A 119 4.86 3.98 -3.39
C ASP A 119 5.36 2.74 -2.60
N GLU A 120 4.47 1.75 -2.42
CA GLU A 120 4.77 0.47 -1.77
C GLU A 120 4.09 -0.70 -2.48
N PHE A 121 4.59 -1.91 -2.24
CA PHE A 121 3.94 -3.11 -2.77
C PHE A 121 2.57 -3.31 -2.14
N ILE A 122 1.65 -3.83 -2.95
CA ILE A 122 0.28 -4.09 -2.54
C ILE A 122 -0.03 -5.59 -2.60
N ARG A 123 -0.99 -6.03 -1.80
CA ARG A 123 -1.48 -7.40 -1.83
C ARG A 123 -2.36 -7.66 -3.06
N GLU A 124 -2.54 -8.93 -3.40
CA GLU A 124 -3.35 -9.36 -4.54
C GLU A 124 -4.77 -8.79 -4.51
N THR A 125 -5.45 -8.90 -3.38
CA THR A 125 -6.83 -8.42 -3.23
C THR A 125 -6.97 -6.92 -3.48
N LEU A 126 -5.97 -6.13 -3.07
CA LEU A 126 -5.94 -4.69 -3.29
C LEU A 126 -5.62 -4.35 -4.74
N ALA A 127 -4.69 -5.10 -5.36
CA ALA A 127 -4.39 -4.96 -6.79
C ALA A 127 -5.63 -5.24 -7.65
N LEU A 128 -6.32 -6.33 -7.40
CA LEU A 128 -7.55 -6.71 -8.12
C LEU A 128 -8.65 -5.66 -7.93
N ARG A 129 -8.85 -5.20 -6.70
CA ARG A 129 -9.82 -4.15 -6.39
C ARG A 129 -9.49 -2.84 -7.11
N TYR A 130 -8.21 -2.41 -7.06
CA TYR A 130 -7.74 -1.24 -7.79
C TYR A 130 -8.02 -1.37 -9.29
N LEU A 131 -7.69 -2.51 -9.90
CA LEU A 131 -7.88 -2.74 -11.33
C LEU A 131 -9.35 -2.77 -11.76
N THR A 132 -10.27 -3.11 -10.85
CA THR A 132 -11.71 -3.09 -11.11
C THR A 132 -12.28 -1.66 -11.10
N THR A 133 -11.75 -0.79 -10.24
CA THR A 133 -12.30 0.54 -10.01
C THR A 133 -11.41 1.68 -10.53
N TYR A 134 -10.14 1.40 -10.87
CA TYR A 134 -9.04 2.34 -11.16
C TYR A 134 -8.75 3.36 -10.06
N GLU A 135 -9.59 3.43 -9.06
CA GLU A 135 -9.43 4.21 -7.84
C GLU A 135 -10.08 3.45 -6.70
N VAL A 136 -9.30 3.06 -5.73
CA VAL A 136 -9.83 2.51 -4.49
C VAL A 136 -9.90 3.65 -3.48
N ASN A 137 -11.06 4.28 -3.41
CA ASN A 137 -11.38 5.15 -2.29
C ASN A 137 -11.80 4.27 -1.11
N THR A 138 -10.82 3.75 -0.38
CA THR A 138 -11.07 2.91 0.82
C THR A 138 -11.24 3.73 2.08
N VAL A 139 -11.00 5.02 2.00
CA VAL A 139 -11.21 5.97 3.12
C VAL A 139 -12.13 7.06 2.62
N SER A 140 -12.99 7.54 3.50
CA SER A 140 -13.73 8.80 3.30
C SER A 140 -12.83 9.84 2.63
N PRO A 141 -13.33 10.62 1.67
CA PRO A 141 -12.51 11.55 0.92
C PRO A 141 -11.61 12.31 1.87
N LYS A 142 -10.30 12.35 1.57
CA LYS A 142 -9.37 13.20 2.32
C LYS A 142 -9.97 14.59 2.35
N VAL A 143 -10.48 14.98 3.48
CA VAL A 143 -11.00 16.32 3.66
C VAL A 143 -9.78 17.23 3.66
N GLN A 144 -9.59 17.94 2.56
CA GLN A 144 -8.54 18.95 2.48
C GLN A 144 -9.00 20.15 3.32
N TYR A 145 -8.52 20.19 4.54
CA TYR A 145 -8.66 21.38 5.37
C TYR A 145 -7.57 22.40 5.02
N ASP A 146 -7.96 23.63 4.85
CA ASP A 146 -6.99 24.71 4.81
C ASP A 146 -6.42 24.94 6.23
N ARG A 147 -5.30 25.66 6.31
CA ARG A 147 -4.64 25.96 7.59
C ARG A 147 -5.58 26.68 8.59
N LYS A 148 -6.46 27.53 8.09
CA LYS A 148 -7.37 28.32 8.95
C LYS A 148 -8.45 27.41 9.54
N GLU A 149 -8.94 26.48 8.75
CA GLU A 149 -9.95 25.51 9.20
C GLU A 149 -9.37 24.53 10.24
N LEU A 150 -8.13 24.08 10.04
CA LEU A 150 -7.44 23.28 11.04
C LEU A 150 -7.27 24.03 12.36
N ILE A 151 -6.83 25.29 12.32
CA ILE A 151 -6.70 26.13 13.52
C ILE A 151 -8.07 26.26 14.22
N ARG A 152 -9.14 26.50 13.47
CA ARG A 152 -10.50 26.58 14.03
C ARG A 152 -10.91 25.30 14.74
N ILE A 153 -10.66 24.14 14.12
CA ILE A 153 -10.97 22.83 14.71
C ILE A 153 -10.16 22.61 16.00
N PHE A 154 -8.88 22.97 16.01
CA PHE A 154 -8.05 22.88 17.21
C PHE A 154 -8.53 23.81 18.31
N ASP A 155 -8.96 25.02 18.00
CA ASP A 155 -9.51 25.97 18.98
C ASP A 155 -10.84 25.49 19.54
N GLU A 156 -11.73 24.92 18.72
CA GLU A 156 -12.98 24.33 19.15
C GLU A 156 -12.73 23.12 20.09
N ALA A 157 -11.84 22.20 19.70
CA ALA A 157 -11.48 21.06 20.55
C ALA A 157 -10.89 21.51 21.88
N ASN A 158 -9.99 22.50 21.88
CA ASN A 158 -9.42 23.07 23.10
C ASN A 158 -10.48 23.73 24.00
N ASN A 159 -11.49 24.36 23.41
CA ASN A 159 -12.59 24.97 24.14
C ASN A 159 -13.52 23.89 24.77
N MET A 160 -13.79 22.80 24.04
CA MET A 160 -14.51 21.65 24.57
C MET A 160 -13.81 21.04 25.78
N LEU A 161 -12.50 20.73 25.66
CA LEU A 161 -11.72 20.18 26.75
C LEU A 161 -11.63 21.11 27.97
N ARG A 162 -11.67 22.43 27.74
CA ARG A 162 -11.77 23.43 28.82
C ARG A 162 -13.14 23.38 29.48
N GLY A 163 -14.21 23.17 28.72
CA GLY A 163 -15.58 23.01 29.24
C GLY A 163 -15.71 21.79 30.16
N GLU A 164 -14.97 20.72 29.89
CA GLU A 164 -14.88 19.51 30.70
C GLU A 164 -13.97 19.65 31.94
N GLY A 165 -13.46 20.84 32.23
CA GLY A 165 -12.70 21.14 33.43
C GLY A 165 -11.20 20.86 33.36
N LEU A 166 -10.67 20.48 32.20
CA LEU A 166 -9.24 20.23 32.02
C LEU A 166 -8.44 21.55 32.08
N ARG A 167 -7.37 21.54 32.88
CA ARG A 167 -6.52 22.72 33.06
C ARG A 167 -5.73 23.04 31.81
N ALA A 168 -5.35 24.30 31.65
CA ALA A 168 -4.52 24.74 30.53
C ALA A 168 -3.14 24.06 30.50
N GLY A 169 -2.57 23.86 29.32
CA GLY A 169 -1.22 23.37 29.14
C GLY A 169 -1.12 21.87 28.89
N ILE A 170 -0.23 21.20 29.59
CA ILE A 170 0.16 19.80 29.33
C ILE A 170 -1.04 18.82 29.44
N GLU A 171 -1.95 19.04 30.38
CA GLU A 171 -3.10 18.15 30.58
C GLU A 171 -4.03 18.14 29.32
N ARG A 172 -4.43 19.32 28.85
CA ARG A 172 -5.27 19.43 27.64
C ARG A 172 -4.56 18.92 26.39
N PHE A 173 -3.27 19.21 26.26
CA PHE A 173 -2.48 18.69 25.15
C PHE A 173 -2.38 17.17 25.19
N GLY A 174 -2.19 16.59 26.37
CA GLY A 174 -2.14 15.14 26.58
C GLY A 174 -3.44 14.46 26.16
N GLU A 175 -4.60 14.97 26.62
CA GLU A 175 -5.89 14.40 26.27
C GLU A 175 -6.21 14.57 24.77
N PHE A 176 -5.89 15.71 24.19
CA PHE A 176 -6.03 15.93 22.77
C PHE A 176 -5.16 14.95 21.94
N ALA A 177 -3.91 14.76 22.36
CA ALA A 177 -3.02 13.80 21.73
C ALA A 177 -3.55 12.37 21.85
N ASN A 178 -4.09 11.98 23.01
CA ASN A 178 -4.70 10.67 23.21
C ASN A 178 -5.90 10.44 22.27
N ILE A 179 -6.78 11.42 22.13
CA ILE A 179 -7.94 11.36 21.21
C ILE A 179 -7.47 11.18 19.76
N LEU A 180 -6.48 11.97 19.32
CA LEU A 180 -5.91 11.84 17.98
C LEU A 180 -5.27 10.46 17.77
N PHE A 181 -4.55 9.95 18.77
CA PHE A 181 -3.92 8.63 18.71
C PHE A 181 -4.96 7.52 18.57
N LEU A 182 -6.03 7.56 19.38
CA LEU A 182 -7.14 6.61 19.28
C LEU A 182 -7.82 6.66 17.92
N LYS A 183 -8.01 7.86 17.37
CA LYS A 183 -8.57 8.03 16.03
C LYS A 183 -7.67 7.43 14.96
N LEU A 184 -6.36 7.69 15.00
CA LEU A 184 -5.38 7.12 14.06
C LEU A 184 -5.31 5.60 14.14
N ILE A 185 -5.34 5.03 15.36
CA ILE A 185 -5.38 3.57 15.54
C ILE A 185 -6.66 3.01 14.94
N SER A 186 -7.82 3.61 15.22
CA SER A 186 -9.10 3.17 14.68
C SER A 186 -9.11 3.17 13.15
N GLU A 187 -8.63 4.23 12.52
CA GLU A 187 -8.53 4.33 11.06
C GLU A 187 -7.54 3.32 10.47
N SER A 188 -6.37 3.17 11.09
CA SER A 188 -5.35 2.19 10.67
C SER A 188 -5.89 0.76 10.75
N GLU A 189 -6.57 0.39 11.83
CA GLU A 189 -7.15 -0.95 12.00
C GLU A 189 -8.32 -1.20 11.04
N GLN A 190 -9.09 -0.16 10.72
CA GLN A 190 -10.13 -0.24 9.69
C GLN A 190 -9.54 -0.49 8.30
N ILE A 191 -8.50 0.26 7.92
CA ILE A 191 -7.77 0.08 6.65
C ILE A 191 -7.20 -1.33 6.56
N LYS A 192 -6.56 -1.82 7.62
CA LYS A 192 -6.04 -3.19 7.69
C LYS A 192 -7.14 -4.22 7.46
N ARG A 193 -8.29 -4.07 8.09
CA ARG A 193 -9.45 -4.96 7.93
C ARG A 193 -9.98 -4.99 6.50
N GLU A 194 -10.21 -3.82 5.94
CA GLU A 194 -10.68 -3.66 4.56
C GLU A 194 -9.67 -4.23 3.56
N SER A 195 -8.39 -4.18 3.90
CA SER A 195 -7.30 -4.76 3.13
C SER A 195 -7.06 -6.26 3.44
N GLY A 196 -7.84 -6.90 4.33
CA GLY A 196 -7.64 -8.29 4.75
C GLY A 196 -6.33 -8.54 5.52
N ILE A 197 -5.70 -7.49 6.08
CA ILE A 197 -4.53 -7.59 6.96
C ILE A 197 -5.01 -7.99 8.35
N LYS A 198 -4.23 -8.84 9.02
CA LYS A 198 -4.49 -9.17 10.42
C LYS A 198 -4.43 -7.89 11.27
N THR A 199 -5.54 -7.57 11.92
CA THR A 199 -5.63 -6.46 12.87
C THR A 199 -4.96 -6.83 14.19
N LEU A 200 -4.42 -5.85 14.90
CA LEU A 200 -3.88 -6.05 16.24
C LEU A 200 -4.98 -6.04 17.31
N PHE A 201 -6.08 -5.36 17.04
CA PHE A 201 -7.19 -5.17 17.96
C PHE A 201 -8.50 -5.71 17.40
N ASP A 202 -9.42 -6.05 18.28
CA ASP A 202 -10.77 -6.49 17.89
C ASP A 202 -11.49 -5.40 17.11
N ALA A 203 -12.16 -5.82 16.06
CA ALA A 203 -12.89 -4.95 15.15
C ALA A 203 -13.96 -4.09 15.85
N THR A 204 -14.60 -4.65 16.86
CA THR A 204 -15.65 -3.96 17.61
C THR A 204 -15.09 -3.03 18.68
N ALA A 205 -13.95 -3.38 19.28
CA ALA A 205 -13.32 -2.60 20.34
C ALA A 205 -12.61 -1.34 19.82
N CYS A 206 -12.10 -1.37 18.58
CA CYS A 206 -11.30 -0.28 18.01
C CYS A 206 -12.03 0.58 16.98
N SER A 207 -13.35 0.38 16.79
CA SER A 207 -14.12 1.30 15.95
C SER A 207 -14.27 2.65 16.66
N TRP A 208 -14.10 3.75 15.91
CA TRP A 208 -14.34 5.08 16.46
C TRP A 208 -15.73 5.23 17.06
N ASP A 209 -16.73 4.59 16.47
CA ASP A 209 -18.09 4.58 16.96
C ASP A 209 -18.25 3.84 18.30
N SER A 210 -17.47 2.81 18.53
CA SER A 210 -17.44 2.11 19.81
C SER A 210 -16.73 2.92 20.89
N ILE A 211 -15.59 3.53 20.54
CA ILE A 211 -14.77 4.33 21.47
C ILE A 211 -15.53 5.56 21.96
N LYS A 212 -16.20 6.29 21.06
CA LYS A 212 -16.95 7.52 21.43
C LYS A 212 -18.18 7.26 22.32
N ASN A 213 -18.66 6.03 22.38
CA ASN A 213 -19.85 5.65 23.16
C ASN A 213 -19.50 4.95 24.47
N ILE A 214 -18.21 4.86 24.85
CA ILE A 214 -17.81 4.36 26.16
C ILE A 214 -18.18 5.42 27.20
N PRO A 215 -19.06 5.13 28.18
CA PRO A 215 -19.34 6.07 29.26
C PRO A 215 -18.09 6.25 30.11
N PHE A 216 -17.74 7.51 30.40
CA PHE A 216 -16.66 7.87 31.34
C PHE A 216 -17.08 7.57 32.78
#